data_1277038e72f55ccf0c2be10f7453685a
#
_entry.id   1277038e72f55ccf0c2be10f7453685a
#
_cell.length_a   1.000
_cell.length_b   1.000
_cell.length_c   1.000
_cell.angle_alpha   90.00
_cell.angle_beta   90.00
_cell.angle_gamma   90.00
#
_symmetry.space_group_name_H-M   'P 1'
#
loop_
_entity.id
_entity.type
_entity.pdbx_description
1 polymer ?
#
loop_
_entity_poly.entity_id
_entity_poly.type
_entity_poly.pdbx_seq_one_letter_code
_entity_poly.pdbx_strand_id
1 'polypeptide(L)'
;MAKFTKKAIMDCFLNMLKRKNIDRVTVTDICEECGINRNTFYYYFSDIYDVLDSVLIEETEKNIDITEDATFYETYSKAASVIIEYRAAVIHVYNSRNRDIIEKYLHNTTEYLVGLFVKKYSKDHKLTEDDREYITSFYSYSIVGIVSRW
;
A
#
# COMPACT_ATOMS: atom_id res chain seq x y z
N MET A 1 7.33 -21.31 12.22
CA MET A 1 7.59 -21.66 10.81
C MET A 1 6.60 -21.00 9.83
N ALA A 2 5.30 -21.11 10.00
CA ALA A 2 4.29 -20.52 9.07
C ALA A 2 4.48 -19.02 8.77
N LYS A 3 4.74 -18.20 9.78
CA LYS A 3 4.94 -16.75 9.62
C LYS A 3 6.19 -16.40 8.78
N PHE A 4 7.25 -17.21 8.91
CA PHE A 4 8.49 -17.01 8.13
C PHE A 4 8.28 -17.32 6.64
N THR A 5 7.51 -18.38 6.33
CA THR A 5 7.24 -18.76 4.93
C THR A 5 6.36 -17.72 4.24
N LYS A 6 5.30 -17.23 4.90
CA LYS A 6 4.46 -16.15 4.36
C LYS A 6 5.30 -14.91 4.04
N LYS A 7 6.16 -14.49 4.98
CA LYS A 7 7.04 -13.35 4.80
C LYS A 7 8.04 -13.56 3.67
N ALA A 8 8.67 -14.74 3.58
CA ALA A 8 9.59 -15.06 2.49
C ALA A 8 8.93 -14.95 1.12
N ILE A 9 7.68 -15.41 0.96
CA ILE A 9 6.91 -15.27 -0.28
C ILE A 9 6.72 -13.79 -0.63
N MET A 10 6.32 -12.96 0.34
CA MET A 10 6.11 -11.53 0.14
C MET A 10 7.41 -10.81 -0.25
N ASP A 11 8.52 -11.13 0.40
CA ASP A 11 9.84 -10.54 0.11
C ASP A 11 10.34 -10.95 -1.28
N CYS A 12 10.20 -12.22 -1.67
CA CYS A 12 10.52 -12.70 -3.03
C CYS A 12 9.67 -11.95 -4.09
N PHE A 13 8.37 -11.86 -3.87
CA PHE A 13 7.46 -11.16 -4.77
C PHE A 13 7.82 -9.68 -4.90
N LEU A 14 8.08 -8.98 -3.80
CA LEU A 14 8.48 -7.58 -3.82
C LEU A 14 9.80 -7.36 -4.56
N ASN A 15 10.78 -8.27 -4.37
CA ASN A 15 12.03 -8.23 -5.10
C ASN A 15 11.85 -8.46 -6.62
N MET A 16 10.88 -9.29 -7.01
CA MET A 16 10.52 -9.45 -8.44
C MET A 16 9.88 -8.18 -9.01
N LEU A 17 8.98 -7.52 -8.24
CA LEU A 17 8.35 -6.27 -8.66
C LEU A 17 9.34 -5.13 -8.86
N LYS A 18 10.47 -5.13 -8.16
CA LYS A 18 11.56 -4.16 -8.40
C LYS A 18 12.22 -4.34 -9.79
N ARG A 19 12.11 -5.52 -10.40
CA ARG A 19 12.82 -5.91 -11.63
C ARG A 19 11.91 -6.07 -12.85
N LYS A 20 10.62 -6.39 -12.67
CA LYS A 20 9.69 -6.66 -13.78
C LYS A 20 8.24 -6.26 -13.43
N ASN A 21 7.48 -5.97 -14.48
CA ASN A 21 6.05 -5.68 -14.36
C ASN A 21 5.30 -6.87 -13.75
N ILE A 22 4.29 -6.60 -12.92
CA ILE A 22 3.49 -7.61 -12.23
C ILE A 22 2.82 -8.59 -13.20
N ASP A 23 2.40 -8.13 -14.39
CA ASP A 23 1.80 -8.97 -15.44
C ASP A 23 2.73 -10.09 -15.92
N ARG A 24 4.03 -10.00 -15.63
CA ARG A 24 5.06 -11.00 -15.96
C ARG A 24 5.51 -11.83 -14.76
N VAL A 25 4.92 -11.60 -13.59
CA VAL A 25 5.19 -12.39 -12.38
C VAL A 25 4.19 -13.55 -12.33
N THR A 26 4.70 -14.77 -12.14
CA THR A 26 3.86 -15.95 -12.00
C THR A 26 4.06 -16.62 -10.66
N VAL A 27 3.08 -17.40 -10.21
CA VAL A 27 3.20 -18.24 -9.00
C VAL A 27 4.41 -19.19 -9.12
N THR A 28 4.70 -19.67 -10.34
CA THR A 28 5.86 -20.54 -10.59
C THR A 28 7.16 -19.82 -10.29
N ASP A 29 7.33 -18.60 -10.84
CA ASP A 29 8.51 -17.77 -10.58
C ASP A 29 8.74 -17.57 -9.08
N ILE A 30 7.66 -17.24 -8.35
CA ILE A 30 7.73 -17.04 -6.89
C ILE A 30 8.16 -18.32 -6.17
N CYS A 31 7.55 -19.45 -6.54
CA CYS A 31 7.88 -20.74 -5.95
C CYS A 31 9.34 -21.13 -6.19
N GLU A 32 9.86 -20.92 -7.38
CA GLU A 32 11.24 -21.19 -7.75
C GLU A 32 12.21 -20.29 -6.96
N GLU A 33 11.96 -18.98 -6.91
CA GLU A 33 12.81 -18.02 -6.20
C GLU A 33 12.79 -18.25 -4.67
N CYS A 34 11.65 -18.65 -4.10
CA CYS A 34 11.51 -18.95 -2.67
C CYS A 34 11.94 -20.36 -2.27
N GLY A 35 12.15 -21.26 -3.23
CA GLY A 35 12.43 -22.67 -2.96
C GLY A 35 11.24 -23.42 -2.33
N ILE A 36 10.01 -23.08 -2.70
CA ILE A 36 8.77 -23.71 -2.22
C ILE A 36 7.99 -24.36 -3.36
N ASN A 37 7.09 -25.27 -3.03
CA ASN A 37 6.15 -25.83 -4.00
C ASN A 37 4.85 -25.01 -4.10
N ARG A 38 4.06 -25.23 -5.17
CA ARG A 38 2.80 -24.53 -5.40
C ARG A 38 1.78 -24.76 -4.28
N ASN A 39 1.73 -25.94 -3.66
CA ASN A 39 0.80 -26.22 -2.57
C ASN A 39 1.11 -25.34 -1.36
N THR A 40 2.40 -25.12 -1.08
CA THR A 40 2.84 -24.20 -0.02
C THR A 40 2.44 -22.77 -0.35
N PHE A 41 2.58 -22.32 -1.61
CA PHE A 41 2.10 -21.02 -2.02
C PHE A 41 0.60 -20.86 -1.78
N TYR A 42 -0.22 -21.78 -2.33
CA TYR A 42 -1.69 -21.74 -2.23
C TYR A 42 -2.23 -21.96 -0.82
N TYR A 43 -1.41 -22.44 0.10
CA TYR A 43 -1.76 -22.47 1.52
C TYR A 43 -1.83 -21.05 2.13
N TYR A 44 -1.00 -20.11 1.65
CA TYR A 44 -0.91 -18.76 2.18
C TYR A 44 -1.64 -17.70 1.34
N PHE A 45 -1.71 -17.88 0.03
CA PHE A 45 -2.21 -16.89 -0.91
C PHE A 45 -3.03 -17.54 -2.03
N SER A 46 -4.12 -16.89 -2.39
CA SER A 46 -4.98 -17.33 -3.50
C SER A 46 -4.32 -17.12 -4.87
N ASP A 47 -3.63 -16.00 -5.03
CA ASP A 47 -2.92 -15.61 -6.25
C ASP A 47 -1.85 -14.54 -5.95
N ILE A 48 -1.23 -14.00 -7.00
CA ILE A 48 -0.19 -12.97 -6.87
C ILE A 48 -0.74 -11.61 -6.39
N TYR A 49 -2.02 -11.32 -6.60
CA TYR A 49 -2.64 -10.08 -6.16
C TYR A 49 -2.95 -10.12 -4.66
N ASP A 50 -3.29 -11.28 -4.12
CA ASP A 50 -3.40 -11.52 -2.67
C ASP A 50 -2.05 -11.33 -1.97
N VAL A 51 -0.93 -11.69 -2.63
CA VAL A 51 0.41 -11.36 -2.15
C VAL A 51 0.63 -9.85 -2.16
N LEU A 52 0.25 -9.16 -3.26
CA LEU A 52 0.36 -7.70 -3.37
C LEU A 52 -0.40 -6.99 -2.26
N ASP A 53 -1.66 -7.35 -2.03
CA ASP A 53 -2.49 -6.78 -0.97
C ASP A 53 -1.83 -6.96 0.40
N SER A 54 -1.31 -8.16 0.69
CA SER A 54 -0.61 -8.45 1.94
C SER A 54 0.67 -7.64 2.10
N VAL A 55 1.43 -7.42 1.03
CA VAL A 55 2.62 -6.54 1.03
C VAL A 55 2.23 -5.10 1.33
N LEU A 56 1.21 -4.58 0.65
CA LEU A 56 0.75 -3.21 0.83
C LEU A 56 0.26 -2.96 2.28
N ILE A 57 -0.50 -3.91 2.84
CA ILE A 57 -0.96 -3.83 4.24
C ILE A 57 0.24 -3.83 5.19
N GLU A 58 1.17 -4.79 5.04
CA GLU A 58 2.34 -4.89 5.92
C GLU A 58 3.23 -3.64 5.87
N GLU A 59 3.46 -3.09 4.68
CA GLU A 59 4.24 -1.86 4.53
C GLU A 59 3.52 -0.65 5.13
N THR A 60 2.19 -0.60 5.05
CA THR A 60 1.40 0.44 5.73
C THR A 60 1.55 0.32 7.25
N GLU A 61 1.33 -0.86 7.80
CA GLU A 61 1.42 -1.09 9.25
C GLU A 61 2.80 -0.79 9.83
N LYS A 62 3.87 -1.06 9.08
CA LYS A 62 5.25 -0.76 9.52
C LYS A 62 5.58 0.72 9.53
N ASN A 63 5.06 1.47 8.57
CA ASN A 63 5.54 2.82 8.28
C ASN A 63 4.56 3.90 8.73
N ILE A 64 3.30 3.53 9.01
CA ILE A 64 2.27 4.47 9.42
C ILE A 64 1.93 4.20 10.88
N ASP A 65 2.79 4.71 11.76
CA ASP A 65 2.49 4.78 13.18
C ASP A 65 1.80 6.12 13.48
N ILE A 66 0.48 6.06 13.71
CA ILE A 66 -0.32 7.24 14.06
C ILE A 66 -0.39 7.33 15.57
N THR A 67 0.65 7.86 16.17
CA THR A 67 0.61 8.26 17.59
C THR A 67 -0.26 9.51 17.76
N GLU A 68 -0.80 9.73 18.97
CA GLU A 68 -1.57 10.96 19.28
C GLU A 68 -0.77 12.24 18.99
N ASP A 69 0.56 12.19 19.11
CA ASP A 69 1.45 13.31 18.91
C ASP A 69 1.90 13.48 17.46
N ALA A 70 1.67 12.50 16.57
CA ALA A 70 2.09 12.57 15.18
C ALA A 70 1.44 13.76 14.46
N THR A 71 2.25 14.51 13.73
CA THR A 71 1.78 15.57 12.85
C THR A 71 1.42 15.01 11.47
N PHE A 72 0.53 15.71 10.75
CA PHE A 72 0.21 15.37 9.36
C PHE A 72 1.48 15.34 8.50
N TYR A 73 2.37 16.31 8.68
CA TYR A 73 3.62 16.39 7.92
C TYR A 73 4.52 15.18 8.14
N GLU A 74 4.71 14.74 9.38
CA GLU A 74 5.56 13.57 9.70
C GLU A 74 4.98 12.29 9.10
N THR A 75 3.67 12.07 9.26
CA THR A 75 2.99 10.89 8.71
C THR A 75 3.03 10.88 7.19
N TYR A 76 2.72 12.03 6.56
CA TYR A 76 2.79 12.17 5.10
C TYR A 76 4.21 11.97 4.57
N SER A 77 5.22 12.53 5.24
CA SER A 77 6.63 12.38 4.84
C SER A 77 7.10 10.93 4.92
N LYS A 78 6.69 10.20 5.96
CA LYS A 78 6.96 8.75 6.06
C LYS A 78 6.30 7.98 4.93
N ALA A 79 5.02 8.20 4.67
CA ALA A 79 4.29 7.55 3.57
C ALA A 79 4.93 7.84 2.20
N ALA A 80 5.30 9.09 1.95
CA ALA A 80 6.01 9.49 0.72
C ALA A 80 7.37 8.80 0.59
N SER A 81 8.13 8.68 1.70
CA SER A 81 9.43 7.99 1.71
C SER A 81 9.30 6.52 1.32
N VAL A 82 8.24 5.83 1.78
CA VAL A 82 7.95 4.44 1.40
C VAL A 82 7.68 4.32 -0.10
N ILE A 83 6.84 5.21 -0.66
CA ILE A 83 6.56 5.22 -2.10
C ILE A 83 7.85 5.45 -2.90
N ILE A 84 8.74 6.33 -2.44
CA ILE A 84 10.04 6.61 -3.09
C ILE A 84 10.94 5.37 -3.00
N GLU A 85 11.04 4.72 -1.84
CA GLU A 85 11.83 3.50 -1.64
C GLU A 85 11.39 2.38 -2.58
N TYR A 86 10.08 2.17 -2.72
CA TYR A 86 9.50 1.14 -3.58
C TYR A 86 9.13 1.64 -4.98
N ARG A 87 9.65 2.80 -5.42
CA ARG A 87 9.26 3.47 -6.66
C ARG A 87 9.25 2.53 -7.88
N ALA A 88 10.25 1.68 -8.04
CA ALA A 88 10.30 0.75 -9.18
C ALA A 88 9.13 -0.26 -9.14
N ALA A 89 8.84 -0.84 -7.97
CA ALA A 89 7.72 -1.76 -7.81
C ALA A 89 6.38 -1.06 -8.04
N VAL A 90 6.20 0.14 -7.48
CA VAL A 90 4.98 0.95 -7.67
C VAL A 90 4.73 1.24 -9.15
N ILE A 91 5.77 1.66 -9.89
CA ILE A 91 5.68 1.91 -11.35
C ILE A 91 5.31 0.63 -12.11
N HIS A 92 5.89 -0.51 -11.75
CA HIS A 92 5.60 -1.78 -12.39
C HIS A 92 4.19 -2.28 -12.15
N VAL A 93 3.59 -1.99 -10.99
CA VAL A 93 2.17 -2.27 -10.72
C VAL A 93 1.28 -1.24 -11.40
N TYR A 94 1.62 0.06 -11.32
CA TYR A 94 0.83 1.14 -11.90
C TYR A 94 0.73 1.05 -13.45
N ASN A 95 1.79 0.58 -14.11
CA ASN A 95 1.81 0.34 -15.55
C ASN A 95 1.36 -1.07 -15.96
N SER A 96 0.64 -1.78 -15.11
CA SER A 96 0.08 -3.10 -15.37
C SER A 96 -1.38 -3.02 -15.83
N ARG A 97 -1.95 -4.17 -16.22
CA ARG A 97 -3.38 -4.30 -16.53
C ARG A 97 -4.28 -4.11 -15.31
N ASN A 98 -3.75 -4.31 -14.11
CA ASN A 98 -4.46 -4.23 -12.85
C ASN A 98 -4.05 -3.01 -12.03
N ARG A 99 -3.80 -1.91 -12.71
CA ARG A 99 -3.43 -0.62 -12.10
C ARG A 99 -4.48 -0.12 -11.10
N ASP A 100 -5.73 -0.48 -11.29
CA ASP A 100 -6.85 -0.17 -10.39
C ASP A 100 -6.62 -0.68 -8.95
N ILE A 101 -5.89 -1.78 -8.77
CA ILE A 101 -5.54 -2.31 -7.44
C ILE A 101 -4.70 -1.30 -6.66
N ILE A 102 -3.64 -0.78 -7.27
CA ILE A 102 -2.76 0.19 -6.60
C ILE A 102 -3.46 1.55 -6.43
N GLU A 103 -4.26 1.98 -7.41
CA GLU A 103 -5.04 3.21 -7.30
C GLU A 103 -6.06 3.13 -6.14
N LYS A 104 -6.79 2.04 -6.04
CA LYS A 104 -7.72 1.80 -4.94
C LYS A 104 -7.01 1.76 -3.58
N TYR A 105 -5.87 1.09 -3.51
CA TYR A 105 -5.07 1.04 -2.29
C TYR A 105 -4.61 2.45 -1.88
N LEU A 106 -4.04 3.24 -2.80
CA LEU A 106 -3.60 4.60 -2.53
C LEU A 106 -4.77 5.48 -2.06
N HIS A 107 -5.93 5.36 -2.70
CA HIS A 107 -7.13 6.09 -2.29
C HIS A 107 -7.55 5.72 -0.87
N ASN A 108 -7.78 4.45 -0.60
CA ASN A 108 -8.27 3.98 0.70
C ASN A 108 -7.31 4.35 1.84
N THR A 109 -6.00 4.15 1.61
CA THR A 109 -4.98 4.48 2.62
C THR A 109 -4.91 5.98 2.86
N THR A 110 -4.92 6.80 1.80
CA THR A 110 -4.87 8.25 1.91
C THR A 110 -6.12 8.81 2.58
N GLU A 111 -7.30 8.32 2.21
CA GLU A 111 -8.59 8.72 2.79
C GLU A 111 -8.63 8.40 4.29
N TYR A 112 -8.18 7.20 4.68
CA TYR A 112 -8.08 6.82 6.08
C TYR A 112 -7.17 7.76 6.87
N LEU A 113 -5.95 8.02 6.36
CA LEU A 113 -4.96 8.89 7.02
C LEU A 113 -5.45 10.33 7.13
N VAL A 114 -5.93 10.90 6.04
CA VAL A 114 -6.46 12.28 6.02
C VAL A 114 -7.64 12.39 6.98
N GLY A 115 -8.57 11.43 6.96
CA GLY A 115 -9.74 11.39 7.85
C GLY A 115 -9.36 11.42 9.33
N LEU A 116 -8.31 10.70 9.73
CA LEU A 116 -7.80 10.74 11.09
C LEU A 116 -7.32 12.15 11.49
N PHE A 117 -6.58 12.82 10.60
CA PHE A 117 -6.10 14.17 10.86
C PHE A 117 -7.22 15.21 10.82
N VAL A 118 -8.18 15.08 9.90
CA VAL A 118 -9.37 15.94 9.87
C VAL A 118 -10.13 15.80 11.18
N LYS A 119 -10.36 14.58 11.66
CA LYS A 119 -11.00 14.35 12.95
C LYS A 119 -10.21 14.92 14.12
N LYS A 120 -8.88 14.77 14.11
CA LYS A 120 -7.98 15.31 15.16
C LYS A 120 -8.04 16.82 15.21
N TYR A 121 -7.84 17.50 14.08
CA TYR A 121 -7.74 18.96 14.02
C TYR A 121 -9.10 19.68 14.02
N SER A 122 -10.20 18.98 13.78
CA SER A 122 -11.54 19.57 13.82
C SER A 122 -12.25 19.46 15.17
N LYS A 123 -11.59 18.92 16.21
CA LYS A 123 -12.18 18.73 17.55
C LYS A 123 -12.76 20.04 18.12
N ASP A 124 -12.06 21.16 17.91
CA ASP A 124 -12.41 22.47 18.44
C ASP A 124 -13.21 23.33 17.44
N HIS A 125 -13.56 22.77 16.28
CA HIS A 125 -14.32 23.46 15.23
C HIS A 125 -15.70 22.83 15.07
N LYS A 126 -16.72 23.69 14.84
CA LYS A 126 -18.09 23.26 14.59
C LYS A 126 -18.26 22.79 13.13
N LEU A 127 -17.53 21.71 12.76
CA LEU A 127 -17.69 21.08 11.46
C LEU A 127 -18.78 20.02 11.53
N THR A 128 -19.63 20.00 10.52
CA THR A 128 -20.60 18.91 10.29
C THR A 128 -19.86 17.65 9.82
N GLU A 129 -20.55 16.50 9.81
CA GLU A 129 -19.97 15.29 9.25
C GLU A 129 -19.72 15.44 7.74
N ASP A 130 -20.64 16.11 7.04
CA ASP A 130 -20.51 16.41 5.60
C ASP A 130 -19.28 17.29 5.32
N ASP A 131 -19.00 18.30 6.17
CA ASP A 131 -17.77 19.10 6.04
C ASP A 131 -16.50 18.26 6.19
N ARG A 132 -16.49 17.35 7.15
CA ARG A 132 -15.33 16.44 7.37
C ARG A 132 -15.13 15.51 6.19
N GLU A 133 -16.20 14.90 5.69
CA GLU A 133 -16.16 14.02 4.53
C GLU A 133 -15.66 14.78 3.29
N TYR A 134 -16.18 15.99 3.05
CA TYR A 134 -15.75 16.84 1.94
C TYR A 134 -14.26 17.18 2.03
N ILE A 135 -13.78 17.63 3.20
CA ILE A 135 -12.38 17.99 3.42
C ILE A 135 -11.49 16.73 3.23
N THR A 136 -11.89 15.60 3.79
CA THR A 136 -11.16 14.34 3.67
C THR A 136 -11.02 13.94 2.20
N SER A 137 -12.11 13.93 1.46
CA SER A 137 -12.13 13.59 0.04
C SER A 137 -11.28 14.56 -0.79
N PHE A 138 -11.39 15.86 -0.57
CA PHE A 138 -10.63 16.88 -1.29
C PHE A 138 -9.12 16.66 -1.16
N TYR A 139 -8.62 16.48 0.06
CA TYR A 139 -7.20 16.25 0.28
C TYR A 139 -6.74 14.88 -0.23
N SER A 140 -7.56 13.84 -0.07
CA SER A 140 -7.25 12.49 -0.55
C SER A 140 -7.10 12.45 -2.06
N TYR A 141 -8.06 13.01 -2.81
CA TYR A 141 -7.96 13.10 -4.28
C TYR A 141 -6.77 13.93 -4.73
N SER A 142 -6.47 15.03 -4.04
CA SER A 142 -5.33 15.89 -4.35
C SER A 142 -4.01 15.15 -4.19
N ILE A 143 -3.81 14.42 -3.08
CA ILE A 143 -2.60 13.65 -2.79
C ILE A 143 -2.44 12.51 -3.79
N VAL A 144 -3.48 11.70 -4.01
CA VAL A 144 -3.43 10.59 -4.97
C VAL A 144 -3.17 11.12 -6.39
N GLY A 145 -3.80 12.22 -6.79
CA GLY A 145 -3.56 12.85 -8.08
C GLY A 145 -2.11 13.30 -8.29
N ILE A 146 -1.43 13.79 -7.24
CA ILE A 146 0.00 14.14 -7.30
C ILE A 146 0.85 12.88 -7.46
N VAL A 147 0.62 11.85 -6.63
CA VAL A 147 1.37 10.58 -6.68
C VAL A 147 1.20 9.90 -8.04
N SER A 148 -0.02 9.92 -8.61
CA SER A 148 -0.32 9.29 -9.90
C SER A 148 0.35 9.98 -11.11
N ARG A 149 0.90 11.18 -10.93
CA ARG A 149 1.62 11.92 -11.99
C ARG A 149 3.14 11.67 -11.99
N TRP A 150 3.63 10.94 -11.03
CA TRP A 150 5.05 10.59 -10.91
C TRP A 150 5.42 9.41 -11.80
#